data_19c0ed211d961e10d7b0f287e9d0b308
#
_entry.id   19c0ed211d961e10d7b0f287e9d0b308
#
_cell.length_a   1.000
_cell.length_b   1.000
_cell.length_c   1.000
_cell.angle_alpha   90.00
_cell.angle_beta   90.00
_cell.angle_gamma   90.00
#
_symmetry.space_group_name_H-M   'P 1'
#
loop_
_entity.id
_entity.type
_entity.pdbx_description
1 polymer ?
#
loop_
_entity_poly.entity_id
_entity_poly.type
_entity_poly.pdbx_seq_one_letter_code
_entity_poly.pdbx_strand_id
1 'polypeptide(L)'
;NVPGDLARPARAVAPAAGAPRVVVADFSYAAAPDGVVGRDFDRVRPIVWKGEPGKAMADLVAGVLGESGVAAVRLGADALGAEAVPVRISGGIRRFEVNTRRTGGLSVVTEATVSLTVTAEGPGLSGPMEKTVTSSTSLSDLFVTPDDLREALMSTANAVAEEAARKLLEAKVVSPSS
;
A
#
# COMPACT_ATOMS: atom_id res chain seq x y z
N ASN A 1 -2.56 -20.13 1.85
CA ASN A 1 -2.74 -18.98 2.72
C ASN A 1 -1.47 -18.17 2.73
N VAL A 2 -1.57 -16.90 2.38
CA VAL A 2 -0.45 -15.97 2.39
C VAL A 2 -0.50 -15.19 3.71
N PRO A 3 0.58 -15.14 4.50
CA PRO A 3 0.62 -14.32 5.71
C PRO A 3 0.40 -12.85 5.36
N GLY A 4 -0.48 -12.18 6.11
CA GLY A 4 -0.96 -10.83 5.80
C GLY A 4 -0.16 -9.69 6.42
N ASP A 5 1.10 -9.90 6.79
CA ASP A 5 1.94 -8.85 7.34
C ASP A 5 2.81 -8.22 6.24
N LEU A 6 2.50 -6.98 5.88
CA LEU A 6 3.28 -6.14 4.97
C LEU A 6 4.26 -5.23 5.72
N ALA A 7 4.46 -5.44 7.02
CA ALA A 7 5.28 -4.56 7.84
C ALA A 7 6.70 -4.46 7.28
N ARG A 8 7.03 -3.29 6.77
CA ARG A 8 8.41 -2.87 6.54
C ARG A 8 8.98 -2.49 7.91
N PRO A 9 10.18 -2.94 8.28
CA PRO A 9 10.78 -2.45 9.52
C PRO A 9 10.91 -0.93 9.42
N ALA A 10 10.08 -0.22 10.18
CA ALA A 10 10.10 1.22 10.24
C ALA A 10 11.45 1.66 10.81
N ARG A 11 12.28 2.26 9.99
CA ARG A 11 13.38 3.09 10.45
C ARG A 11 12.73 4.40 10.90
N ALA A 12 12.25 4.42 12.15
CA ALA A 12 11.65 5.60 12.73
C ALA A 12 12.73 6.69 12.84
N VAL A 13 12.75 7.60 11.87
CA VAL A 13 13.37 8.91 12.06
C VAL A 13 12.41 9.66 12.96
N ALA A 14 12.84 9.98 14.20
CA ALA A 14 12.04 10.77 15.12
C ALA A 14 11.73 12.13 14.46
N PRO A 15 10.46 12.52 14.28
CA PRO A 15 10.12 13.79 13.66
C PRO A 15 10.64 14.94 14.54
N ALA A 16 11.21 15.97 13.92
CA ALA A 16 11.58 17.19 14.59
C ALA A 16 10.34 17.80 15.27
N ALA A 17 10.50 18.28 16.50
CA ALA A 17 9.41 18.91 17.24
C ALA A 17 8.92 20.15 16.48
N GLY A 18 7.63 20.17 16.12
CA GLY A 18 7.00 21.30 15.41
C GLY A 18 6.80 21.12 13.90
N ALA A 19 7.22 19.99 13.29
CA ALA A 19 6.95 19.71 11.90
C ALA A 19 5.46 19.48 11.65
N PRO A 20 4.91 19.93 10.49
CA PRO A 20 3.53 19.67 10.13
C PRO A 20 3.28 18.15 10.07
N ARG A 21 2.35 17.68 10.86
CA ARG A 21 2.01 16.27 10.90
C ARG A 21 1.10 15.92 9.74
N VAL A 22 1.50 14.92 8.99
CA VAL A 22 0.68 14.27 7.97
C VAL A 22 0.02 13.05 8.61
N VAL A 23 -1.28 12.92 8.46
CA VAL A 23 -2.01 11.78 8.98
C VAL A 23 -2.41 10.87 7.82
N VAL A 24 -2.03 9.61 7.90
CA VAL A 24 -2.42 8.57 6.94
C VAL A 24 -3.50 7.71 7.58
N ALA A 25 -4.72 7.81 7.05
CA ALA A 25 -5.86 6.97 7.44
C ALA A 25 -5.79 5.60 6.76
N ASP A 26 -6.52 4.62 7.30
CA ASP A 26 -6.68 3.32 6.65
C ASP A 26 -7.30 3.51 5.27
N PHE A 27 -6.76 2.80 4.28
CA PHE A 27 -7.35 2.81 2.95
C PHE A 27 -8.56 1.88 2.90
N SER A 28 -9.64 2.32 2.28
CA SER A 28 -10.78 1.45 2.05
C SER A 28 -10.41 0.34 1.07
N TYR A 29 -10.91 -0.86 1.32
CA TYR A 29 -10.75 -2.00 0.43
C TYR A 29 -12.02 -2.83 0.42
N ALA A 30 -12.64 -2.92 -0.74
CA ALA A 30 -13.75 -3.83 -0.95
C ALA A 30 -13.18 -5.25 -1.19
N ALA A 31 -12.86 -5.93 -0.08
CA ALA A 31 -12.35 -7.29 -0.16
C ALA A 31 -13.39 -8.22 -0.80
N ALA A 32 -12.89 -9.14 -1.61
CA ALA A 32 -13.71 -10.29 -2.01
C ALA A 32 -14.12 -11.10 -0.76
N PRO A 33 -15.25 -11.80 -0.80
CA PRO A 33 -15.62 -12.73 0.26
C PRO A 33 -14.45 -13.64 0.61
N ASP A 34 -14.27 -13.93 1.90
CA ASP A 34 -13.24 -14.83 2.43
C ASP A 34 -11.78 -14.38 2.20
N GLY A 35 -11.53 -13.11 1.88
CA GLY A 35 -10.18 -12.57 1.71
C GLY A 35 -9.46 -13.07 0.45
N VAL A 36 -10.20 -13.52 -0.55
CA VAL A 36 -9.62 -13.99 -1.82
C VAL A 36 -8.99 -12.82 -2.56
N VAL A 37 -7.68 -12.93 -2.86
CA VAL A 37 -6.90 -11.93 -3.58
C VAL A 37 -6.41 -12.45 -4.95
N GLY A 38 -6.83 -13.63 -5.36
CA GLY A 38 -6.46 -14.18 -6.65
C GLY A 38 -6.66 -15.67 -6.77
N ARG A 39 -6.10 -16.24 -7.83
CA ARG A 39 -6.20 -17.66 -8.14
C ARG A 39 -4.87 -18.27 -8.54
N ASP A 40 -4.65 -19.46 -8.05
CA ASP A 40 -3.70 -20.39 -8.63
C ASP A 40 -4.42 -21.13 -9.79
N PHE A 41 -4.17 -20.67 -11.00
CA PHE A 41 -4.85 -21.22 -12.19
C PHE A 41 -4.40 -22.64 -12.53
N ASP A 42 -3.22 -23.06 -12.08
CA ASP A 42 -2.73 -24.43 -12.28
C ASP A 42 -3.44 -25.42 -11.34
N ARG A 43 -3.65 -25.03 -10.08
CA ARG A 43 -4.29 -25.85 -9.05
C ARG A 43 -5.78 -25.55 -8.87
N VAL A 44 -6.30 -24.56 -9.59
CA VAL A 44 -7.68 -24.08 -9.50
C VAL A 44 -8.08 -23.74 -8.05
N ARG A 45 -7.16 -23.14 -7.29
CA ARG A 45 -7.37 -22.82 -5.88
C ARG A 45 -7.39 -21.31 -5.66
N PRO A 46 -8.26 -20.84 -4.76
CA PRO A 46 -8.23 -19.43 -4.37
C PRO A 46 -6.94 -19.14 -3.56
N ILE A 47 -6.34 -17.99 -3.85
CA ILE A 47 -5.28 -17.43 -3.03
C ILE A 47 -5.94 -16.50 -2.01
N VAL A 48 -5.77 -16.78 -0.73
CA VAL A 48 -6.41 -16.05 0.36
C VAL A 48 -5.35 -15.26 1.12
N TRP A 49 -5.59 -13.97 1.27
CA TRP A 49 -4.80 -13.08 2.10
C TRP A 49 -5.35 -13.04 3.52
N LYS A 50 -4.48 -13.27 4.50
CA LYS A 50 -4.84 -13.14 5.92
C LYS A 50 -4.35 -11.81 6.44
N GLY A 51 -5.24 -10.85 6.58
CA GLY A 51 -4.93 -9.52 7.08
C GLY A 51 -5.85 -8.46 6.49
N GLU A 52 -5.54 -7.21 6.80
CA GLU A 52 -6.28 -6.04 6.37
C GLU A 52 -5.44 -5.26 5.32
N PRO A 53 -5.67 -5.46 4.01
CA PRO A 53 -4.87 -4.81 2.98
C PRO A 53 -4.86 -3.28 3.11
N GLY A 54 -6.01 -2.69 3.49
CA GLY A 54 -6.13 -1.24 3.67
C GLY A 54 -5.23 -0.70 4.76
N LYS A 55 -5.15 -1.42 5.87
CA LYS A 55 -4.26 -1.10 6.99
C LYS A 55 -2.79 -1.26 6.58
N ALA A 56 -2.46 -2.38 5.97
CA ALA A 56 -1.11 -2.67 5.52
C ALA A 56 -0.59 -1.62 4.51
N MET A 57 -1.42 -1.20 3.55
CA MET A 57 -1.06 -0.15 2.59
C MET A 57 -0.89 1.22 3.26
N ALA A 58 -1.70 1.53 4.27
CA ALA A 58 -1.55 2.78 5.02
C ALA A 58 -0.23 2.81 5.81
N ASP A 59 0.16 1.68 6.41
CA ASP A 59 1.45 1.54 7.08
C ASP A 59 2.63 1.71 6.10
N LEU A 60 2.54 1.12 4.90
CA LEU A 60 3.56 1.28 3.86
C LEU A 60 3.68 2.74 3.41
N VAL A 61 2.58 3.41 3.09
CA VAL A 61 2.60 4.81 2.65
C VAL A 61 3.15 5.72 3.74
N ALA A 62 2.72 5.53 4.99
CA ALA A 62 3.24 6.30 6.12
C ALA A 62 4.75 6.06 6.33
N GLY A 63 5.20 4.81 6.19
CA GLY A 63 6.61 4.44 6.29
C GLY A 63 7.47 5.11 5.22
N VAL A 64 7.05 5.06 3.96
CA VAL A 64 7.77 5.69 2.84
C VAL A 64 7.81 7.21 2.97
N LEU A 65 6.71 7.84 3.40
CA LEU A 65 6.70 9.27 3.69
C LEU A 65 7.67 9.61 4.83
N GLY A 66 7.71 8.80 5.88
CA GLY A 66 8.66 8.95 7.00
C GLY A 66 10.12 8.85 6.54
N GLU A 67 10.45 7.89 5.67
CA GLU A 67 11.78 7.74 5.07
C GLU A 67 12.17 8.95 4.20
N SER A 68 11.17 9.62 3.62
CA SER A 68 11.35 10.84 2.84
C SER A 68 11.43 12.11 3.70
N GLY A 69 11.50 11.97 5.03
CA GLY A 69 11.60 13.08 5.98
C GLY A 69 10.27 13.78 6.32
N VAL A 70 9.13 13.22 5.88
CA VAL A 70 7.81 13.74 6.24
C VAL A 70 7.40 13.20 7.61
N ALA A 71 6.94 14.08 8.52
CA ALA A 71 6.39 13.65 9.81
C ALA A 71 4.99 13.00 9.61
N ALA A 72 4.97 11.79 9.07
CA ALA A 72 3.77 11.04 8.82
C ALA A 72 3.42 10.16 10.03
N VAL A 73 2.16 10.24 10.47
CA VAL A 73 1.61 9.41 11.54
C VAL A 73 0.43 8.64 11.00
N ARG A 74 0.38 7.35 11.32
CA ARG A 74 -0.79 6.55 11.00
C ARG A 74 -1.88 6.74 12.07
N LEU A 75 -3.10 6.95 11.59
CA LEU A 75 -4.29 6.91 12.45
C LEU A 75 -5.20 5.75 12.02
N GLY A 76 -5.58 4.92 12.98
CA GLY A 76 -6.69 4.00 12.79
C GLY A 76 -8.01 4.77 12.54
N ALA A 77 -8.97 4.11 11.90
CA ALA A 77 -10.25 4.72 11.51
C ALA A 77 -10.98 5.41 12.68
N ASP A 78 -10.74 4.95 13.91
CA ASP A 78 -11.42 5.43 15.12
C ASP A 78 -10.68 6.60 15.83
N ALA A 79 -9.49 6.96 15.39
CA ALA A 79 -8.63 7.94 16.08
C ALA A 79 -8.73 9.36 15.50
N LEU A 80 -9.77 9.67 14.76
CA LEU A 80 -10.03 11.00 14.19
C LEU A 80 -10.56 11.98 15.26
N GLY A 81 -9.78 12.18 16.30
CA GLY A 81 -9.98 13.27 17.25
C GLY A 81 -9.79 14.62 16.56
N ALA A 82 -10.52 15.63 17.05
CA ALA A 82 -10.64 16.99 16.51
C ALA A 82 -9.36 17.84 16.57
N GLU A 83 -8.17 17.25 16.63
CA GLU A 83 -6.93 18.01 16.51
C GLU A 83 -6.74 18.44 15.05
N ALA A 84 -6.46 19.70 14.84
CA ALA A 84 -6.19 20.29 13.52
C ALA A 84 -4.99 19.59 12.87
N VAL A 85 -5.26 18.59 12.06
CA VAL A 85 -4.23 17.88 11.30
C VAL A 85 -3.94 18.68 10.03
N PRO A 86 -2.69 19.10 9.79
CA PRO A 86 -2.37 19.95 8.64
C PRO A 86 -2.72 19.28 7.29
N VAL A 87 -2.44 18.00 7.15
CA VAL A 87 -2.76 17.23 5.93
C VAL A 87 -3.24 15.83 6.30
N ARG A 88 -4.35 15.42 5.71
CA ARG A 88 -4.89 14.08 5.81
C ARG A 88 -4.73 13.34 4.49
N ILE A 89 -4.17 12.16 4.54
CA ILE A 89 -4.09 11.23 3.43
C ILE A 89 -5.06 10.08 3.69
N SER A 90 -5.92 9.82 2.72
CA SER A 90 -6.90 8.74 2.74
C SER A 90 -7.00 8.13 1.33
N GLY A 91 -7.95 7.25 1.10
CA GLY A 91 -8.22 6.73 -0.24
C GLY A 91 -8.72 5.29 -0.24
N GLY A 92 -8.49 4.59 -1.33
CA GLY A 92 -8.97 3.23 -1.49
C GLY A 92 -8.08 2.36 -2.38
N ILE A 93 -8.02 1.10 -2.03
CA ILE A 93 -7.38 0.08 -2.86
C ILE A 93 -8.39 -0.36 -3.92
N ARG A 94 -8.04 -0.14 -5.18
CA ARG A 94 -8.86 -0.51 -6.35
C ARG A 94 -8.58 -1.94 -6.77
N ARG A 95 -7.34 -2.39 -6.59
CA ARG A 95 -6.91 -3.73 -6.97
C ARG A 95 -5.82 -4.20 -6.00
N PHE A 96 -5.95 -5.42 -5.54
CA PHE A 96 -4.96 -6.09 -4.69
C PHE A 96 -5.02 -7.57 -5.02
N GLU A 97 -4.26 -7.98 -6.03
CA GLU A 97 -4.41 -9.28 -6.66
C GLU A 97 -3.06 -9.96 -6.88
N VAL A 98 -3.03 -11.28 -6.72
CA VAL A 98 -1.93 -12.13 -7.16
C VAL A 98 -2.48 -13.39 -7.81
N ASN A 99 -2.02 -13.69 -9.01
CA ASN A 99 -2.44 -14.85 -9.77
C ASN A 99 -1.23 -15.66 -10.22
N THR A 100 -1.39 -16.96 -10.33
CA THR A 100 -0.38 -17.83 -10.93
C THR A 100 -0.93 -18.51 -12.17
N ARG A 101 -0.10 -18.67 -13.18
CA ARG A 101 -0.44 -19.43 -14.38
C ARG A 101 0.76 -20.21 -14.88
N ARG A 102 0.53 -21.40 -15.40
CA ARG A 102 1.57 -22.17 -16.08
C ARG A 102 1.77 -21.61 -17.49
N THR A 103 3.02 -21.37 -17.85
CA THR A 103 3.43 -21.08 -19.22
C THR A 103 4.02 -22.32 -19.86
N GLY A 104 4.10 -22.36 -21.18
CA GLY A 104 4.58 -23.56 -21.92
C GLY A 104 5.85 -24.13 -21.30
N GLY A 105 5.82 -25.42 -20.92
CA GLY A 105 6.86 -26.10 -20.20
C GLY A 105 6.54 -26.30 -18.72
N LEU A 106 7.56 -26.21 -17.85
CA LEU A 106 7.43 -26.42 -16.40
C LEU A 106 7.33 -25.12 -15.60
N SER A 107 7.49 -23.96 -16.26
CA SER A 107 7.50 -22.67 -15.57
C SER A 107 6.11 -22.20 -15.16
N VAL A 108 6.03 -21.67 -13.95
CA VAL A 108 4.85 -20.99 -13.42
C VAL A 108 5.16 -19.49 -13.34
N VAL A 109 4.27 -18.68 -13.86
CA VAL A 109 4.34 -17.21 -13.75
C VAL A 109 3.41 -16.75 -12.65
N THR A 110 3.95 -15.98 -11.73
CA THR A 110 3.20 -15.26 -10.68
C THR A 110 3.08 -13.81 -11.09
N GLU A 111 1.86 -13.32 -11.20
CA GLU A 111 1.55 -11.92 -11.53
C GLU A 111 0.83 -11.28 -10.35
N ALA A 112 1.42 -10.22 -9.78
CA ALA A 112 0.81 -9.41 -8.74
C ALA A 112 0.46 -8.03 -9.30
N THR A 113 -0.71 -7.51 -8.94
CA THR A 113 -1.15 -6.16 -9.31
C THR A 113 -1.75 -5.47 -8.10
N VAL A 114 -1.25 -4.28 -7.80
CA VAL A 114 -1.80 -3.41 -6.77
C VAL A 114 -2.13 -2.06 -7.40
N SER A 115 -3.33 -1.55 -7.13
CA SER A 115 -3.77 -0.22 -7.55
C SER A 115 -4.37 0.51 -6.37
N LEU A 116 -3.87 1.71 -6.10
CA LEU A 116 -4.23 2.55 -4.98
C LEU A 116 -4.68 3.92 -5.49
N THR A 117 -5.84 4.39 -5.04
CA THR A 117 -6.23 5.78 -5.16
C THR A 117 -5.93 6.47 -3.84
N VAL A 118 -5.13 7.52 -3.88
CA VAL A 118 -4.77 8.34 -2.73
C VAL A 118 -5.46 9.69 -2.85
N THR A 119 -6.12 10.09 -1.78
CA THR A 119 -6.74 11.41 -1.65
C THR A 119 -6.04 12.17 -0.52
N ALA A 120 -5.60 13.38 -0.81
CA ALA A 120 -5.01 14.27 0.17
C ALA A 120 -5.85 15.52 0.37
N GLU A 121 -6.10 15.87 1.62
CA GLU A 121 -6.90 17.01 2.06
C GLU A 121 -6.16 17.76 3.16
N GLY A 122 -6.26 19.08 3.17
CA GLY A 122 -5.66 19.88 4.25
C GLY A 122 -5.64 21.37 3.96
N PRO A 123 -5.31 22.18 4.98
CA PRO A 123 -5.16 23.61 4.82
C PRO A 123 -4.00 23.91 3.85
N GLY A 124 -4.22 24.83 2.93
CA GLY A 124 -3.25 25.19 1.88
C GLY A 124 -3.43 24.44 0.57
N LEU A 125 -4.30 23.43 0.51
CA LEU A 125 -4.74 22.79 -0.72
C LEU A 125 -5.99 23.52 -1.24
N SER A 126 -6.04 23.76 -2.54
CA SER A 126 -7.22 24.39 -3.19
C SER A 126 -8.46 23.46 -3.25
N GLY A 127 -8.30 22.23 -2.80
CA GLY A 127 -9.34 21.19 -2.73
C GLY A 127 -8.69 19.81 -2.56
N PRO A 128 -9.51 18.76 -2.44
CA PRO A 128 -9.02 17.39 -2.37
C PRO A 128 -8.19 17.06 -3.62
N MET A 129 -6.98 16.58 -3.41
CA MET A 129 -6.14 16.07 -4.49
C MET A 129 -6.25 14.55 -4.55
N GLU A 130 -6.67 14.03 -5.68
CA GLU A 130 -6.76 12.59 -5.91
C GLU A 130 -5.72 12.12 -6.94
N LYS A 131 -5.01 11.05 -6.65
CA LYS A 131 -4.07 10.39 -7.55
C LYS A 131 -4.25 8.88 -7.47
N THR A 132 -4.29 8.25 -8.63
CA THR A 132 -4.28 6.79 -8.74
C THR A 132 -2.89 6.32 -9.17
N VAL A 133 -2.42 5.28 -8.50
CA VAL A 133 -1.14 4.62 -8.75
C VAL A 133 -1.40 3.14 -8.94
N THR A 134 -0.76 2.56 -9.93
CA THR A 134 -0.85 1.12 -10.20
C THR A 134 0.54 0.57 -10.48
N SER A 135 0.86 -0.56 -9.89
CA SER A 135 2.06 -1.33 -10.19
C SER A 135 1.71 -2.79 -10.40
N SER A 136 2.52 -3.46 -11.21
CA SER A 136 2.42 -4.89 -11.45
C SER A 136 3.81 -5.50 -11.46
N THR A 137 3.92 -6.68 -10.86
CA THR A 137 5.16 -7.47 -10.82
C THR A 137 4.87 -8.84 -11.40
N SER A 138 5.78 -9.35 -12.21
CA SER A 138 5.72 -10.69 -12.77
C SER A 138 7.00 -11.44 -12.42
N LEU A 139 6.84 -12.59 -11.78
CA LEU A 139 7.93 -13.51 -11.42
C LEU A 139 7.72 -14.82 -12.16
N SER A 140 8.81 -15.47 -12.59
CA SER A 140 8.76 -16.78 -13.25
C SER A 140 9.66 -17.76 -12.51
N ASP A 141 9.10 -18.90 -12.10
CA ASP A 141 9.82 -19.95 -11.40
C ASP A 141 9.31 -21.34 -11.84
N LEU A 142 10.03 -22.38 -11.45
CA LEU A 142 9.60 -23.78 -11.65
C LEU A 142 8.55 -24.23 -10.65
N PHE A 143 8.56 -23.67 -9.46
CA PHE A 143 7.64 -23.93 -8.37
C PHE A 143 7.24 -22.62 -7.71
N VAL A 144 5.97 -22.50 -7.30
CA VAL A 144 5.49 -21.34 -6.57
C VAL A 144 5.08 -21.77 -5.18
N THR A 145 5.64 -21.10 -4.19
CA THR A 145 5.33 -21.26 -2.77
C THR A 145 4.43 -20.11 -2.28
N PRO A 146 3.79 -20.23 -1.11
CA PRO A 146 3.07 -19.10 -0.50
C PRO A 146 3.98 -17.88 -0.24
N ASP A 147 5.28 -18.09 -0.01
CA ASP A 147 6.23 -17.01 0.22
C ASP A 147 6.50 -16.24 -1.07
N ASP A 148 6.59 -16.90 -2.23
CA ASP A 148 6.75 -16.24 -3.53
C ASP A 148 5.53 -15.36 -3.86
N LEU A 149 4.32 -15.83 -3.53
CA LEU A 149 3.10 -15.06 -3.70
C LEU A 149 3.08 -13.82 -2.79
N ARG A 150 3.53 -13.99 -1.54
CA ARG A 150 3.66 -12.91 -0.59
C ARG A 150 4.71 -11.91 -1.07
N GLU A 151 5.87 -12.36 -1.49
CA GLU A 151 6.96 -11.52 -2.01
C GLU A 151 6.51 -10.70 -3.23
N ALA A 152 5.83 -11.32 -4.19
CA ALA A 152 5.29 -10.63 -5.35
C ALA A 152 4.31 -9.52 -4.96
N LEU A 153 3.36 -9.81 -4.05
CA LEU A 153 2.43 -8.80 -3.53
C LEU A 153 3.14 -7.69 -2.75
N MET A 154 4.10 -8.04 -1.89
CA MET A 154 4.86 -7.06 -1.10
C MET A 154 5.69 -6.14 -1.98
N SER A 155 6.42 -6.69 -2.95
CA SER A 155 7.20 -5.91 -3.91
C SER A 155 6.31 -4.93 -4.67
N THR A 156 5.15 -5.40 -5.16
CA THR A 156 4.18 -4.58 -5.88
C THR A 156 3.57 -3.50 -4.99
N ALA A 157 3.19 -3.84 -3.75
CA ALA A 157 2.63 -2.91 -2.78
C ALA A 157 3.64 -1.82 -2.37
N ASN A 158 4.89 -2.19 -2.16
CA ASN A 158 5.98 -1.23 -1.90
C ASN A 158 6.15 -0.25 -3.06
N ALA A 159 6.20 -0.74 -4.31
CA ALA A 159 6.32 0.11 -5.49
C ALA A 159 5.15 1.10 -5.61
N VAL A 160 3.93 0.66 -5.29
CA VAL A 160 2.75 1.54 -5.26
C VAL A 160 2.86 2.58 -4.15
N ALA A 161 3.31 2.22 -2.95
CA ALA A 161 3.48 3.14 -1.84
C ALA A 161 4.57 4.20 -2.13
N GLU A 162 5.70 3.79 -2.71
CA GLU A 162 6.78 4.69 -3.14
C GLU A 162 6.30 5.69 -4.21
N GLU A 163 5.59 5.21 -5.21
CA GLU A 163 5.05 6.06 -6.27
C GLU A 163 3.96 7.01 -5.74
N ALA A 164 3.11 6.55 -4.82
CA ALA A 164 2.11 7.39 -4.17
C ALA A 164 2.77 8.51 -3.35
N ALA A 165 3.75 8.18 -2.52
CA ALA A 165 4.52 9.15 -1.75
C ALA A 165 5.25 10.16 -2.65
N ARG A 166 5.88 9.69 -3.73
CA ARG A 166 6.55 10.55 -4.71
C ARG A 166 5.56 11.55 -5.33
N LYS A 167 4.38 11.12 -5.74
CA LYS A 167 3.36 12.01 -6.31
C LYS A 167 2.83 13.03 -5.31
N LEU A 168 2.70 12.67 -4.03
CA LEU A 168 2.32 13.59 -2.96
C LEU A 168 3.40 14.66 -2.71
N LEU A 169 4.67 14.27 -2.74
CA LEU A 169 5.81 15.19 -2.60
C LEU A 169 5.93 16.13 -3.81
N GLU A 170 5.84 15.61 -5.03
CA GLU A 170 5.90 16.39 -6.26
C GLU A 170 4.77 17.44 -6.35
N ALA A 171 3.59 17.07 -5.91
CA ALA A 171 2.44 17.97 -5.84
C ALA A 171 2.53 18.99 -4.69
N LYS A 172 3.61 18.94 -3.87
CA LYS A 172 3.82 19.79 -2.69
C LYS A 172 2.68 19.73 -1.68
N VAL A 173 1.96 18.61 -1.65
CA VAL A 173 0.92 18.32 -0.67
C VAL A 173 1.54 18.09 0.70
N VAL A 174 2.68 17.44 0.71
CA VAL A 174 3.50 17.17 1.88
C VAL A 174 4.91 17.68 1.62
N SER A 175 5.59 18.13 2.65
CA SER A 175 6.98 18.61 2.55
C SER A 175 7.84 17.90 3.58
N PRO A 176 9.09 17.56 3.24
CA PRO A 176 10.05 17.09 4.22
C PRO A 176 10.24 18.12 5.33
N SER A 177 10.41 17.64 6.55
CA SER A 177 10.80 18.49 7.68
C SER A 177 12.21 18.98 7.47
N SER A 178 12.42 20.30 7.54
CA SER A 178 13.74 20.93 7.46
C SER A 178 14.55 20.69 8.71
#